data_a6f73d18e319f404de633a470c3b88b6
#
_entry.id   a6f73d18e319f404de633a470c3b88b6
#
_cell.length_a   1.000
_cell.length_b   1.000
_cell.length_c   1.000
_cell.angle_alpha   90.00
_cell.angle_beta   90.00
_cell.angle_gamma   90.00
#
_symmetry.space_group_name_H-M   'P 1'
#
loop_
_entity.id
_entity.type
_entity.pdbx_description
1 polymer ?
#
loop_
_entity_poly.entity_id
_entity_poly.type
_entity_poly.pdbx_seq_one_letter_code
_entity_poly.pdbx_strand_id
1 'polypeptide(L)'
;MTDQLSAKDWLDQGLATLAKNGFTALKAEPLSKAMGVSRGSFYWHFADIGAYHAAILAHWREVAAEQIIANVEAGSKDDNPLALLLRRVFGEKLTLEKAVRTWASVDATARAAVQAIDRRRLGYVEGLLVQTGLTADAARARAQILYWAFLGFALSDLPLPKARQQTVLEELLRMATS
;
A
#
# COMPACT_ATOMS: atom_id res chain seq x y z
N MET A 1 -4.82 -32.38 -12.95
CA MET A 1 -5.90 -31.42 -12.65
C MET A 1 -5.25 -30.06 -12.66
N THR A 2 -5.51 -29.25 -13.67
CA THR A 2 -5.07 -27.85 -13.69
C THR A 2 -5.86 -27.13 -12.59
N ASP A 3 -5.19 -26.71 -11.52
CA ASP A 3 -5.83 -25.87 -10.51
C ASP A 3 -6.46 -24.66 -11.22
N GLN A 4 -7.76 -24.54 -11.07
CA GLN A 4 -8.51 -23.43 -11.67
C GLN A 4 -8.12 -22.16 -10.95
N LEU A 5 -7.56 -21.16 -11.67
CA LEU A 5 -7.16 -19.88 -11.09
C LEU A 5 -8.35 -19.24 -10.36
N SER A 6 -8.10 -18.76 -9.14
CA SER A 6 -9.07 -18.01 -8.35
C SER A 6 -9.07 -16.53 -8.73
N ALA A 7 -10.11 -15.78 -8.36
CA ALA A 7 -10.12 -14.33 -8.51
C ALA A 7 -8.93 -13.67 -7.82
N LYS A 8 -8.50 -14.22 -6.68
CA LYS A 8 -7.32 -13.72 -5.93
C LYS A 8 -6.04 -13.85 -6.75
N ASP A 9 -5.83 -14.96 -7.48
CA ASP A 9 -4.64 -15.14 -8.31
C ASP A 9 -4.57 -14.05 -9.40
N TRP A 10 -5.72 -13.70 -9.97
CA TRP A 10 -5.83 -12.60 -10.94
C TRP A 10 -5.49 -11.24 -10.31
N LEU A 11 -5.92 -11.00 -9.08
CA LEU A 11 -5.65 -9.74 -8.38
C LEU A 11 -4.18 -9.64 -7.97
N ASP A 12 -3.58 -10.71 -7.45
CA ASP A 12 -2.16 -10.75 -7.11
C ASP A 12 -1.27 -10.54 -8.35
N GLN A 13 -1.59 -11.23 -9.46
CA GLN A 13 -0.92 -11.01 -10.75
C GLN A 13 -1.10 -9.57 -11.25
N GLY A 14 -2.28 -9.00 -11.06
CA GLY A 14 -2.57 -7.62 -11.42
C GLY A 14 -1.74 -6.62 -10.64
N LEU A 15 -1.61 -6.77 -9.32
CA LEU A 15 -0.76 -5.91 -8.49
C LEU A 15 0.72 -6.03 -8.89
N ALA A 16 1.21 -7.25 -9.17
CA ALA A 16 2.56 -7.47 -9.66
C ALA A 16 2.79 -6.80 -11.03
N THR A 17 1.82 -6.91 -11.94
CA THR A 17 1.86 -6.27 -13.27
C THR A 17 1.83 -4.75 -13.14
N LEU A 18 0.96 -4.21 -12.29
CA LEU A 18 0.86 -2.78 -12.01
C LEU A 18 2.19 -2.22 -11.48
N ALA A 19 2.80 -2.89 -10.51
CA ALA A 19 4.07 -2.47 -9.92
C ALA A 19 5.24 -2.47 -10.94
N LYS A 20 5.23 -3.42 -11.88
CA LYS A 20 6.32 -3.61 -12.86
C LYS A 20 6.12 -2.80 -14.14
N ASN A 21 4.89 -2.76 -14.65
CA ASN A 21 4.59 -2.28 -16.01
C ASN A 21 3.63 -1.08 -16.02
N GLY A 22 3.09 -0.68 -14.88
CA GLY A 22 2.13 0.42 -14.77
C GLY A 22 0.71 0.04 -15.16
N PHE A 23 -0.21 0.99 -15.00
CA PHE A 23 -1.65 0.82 -15.21
C PHE A 23 -2.04 0.39 -16.64
N THR A 24 -1.37 0.90 -17.65
CA THR A 24 -1.70 0.60 -19.06
C THR A 24 -1.53 -0.88 -19.42
N ALA A 25 -0.79 -1.64 -18.60
CA ALA A 25 -0.62 -3.09 -18.76
C ALA A 25 -1.75 -3.93 -18.12
N LEU A 26 -2.64 -3.32 -17.34
CA LEU A 26 -3.78 -4.01 -16.73
C LEU A 26 -4.90 -4.23 -17.74
N LYS A 27 -4.70 -5.20 -18.64
CA LYS A 27 -5.64 -5.61 -19.69
C LYS A 27 -5.84 -7.11 -19.66
N ALA A 28 -7.04 -7.59 -20.00
CA ALA A 28 -7.41 -9.01 -19.93
C ALA A 28 -6.45 -9.91 -20.73
N GLU A 29 -6.11 -9.53 -21.96
CA GLU A 29 -5.27 -10.35 -22.84
C GLU A 29 -3.81 -10.48 -22.35
N PRO A 30 -3.07 -9.40 -22.04
CA PRO A 30 -1.72 -9.51 -21.48
C PRO A 30 -1.67 -10.31 -20.19
N LEU A 31 -2.66 -10.12 -19.28
CA LEU A 31 -2.74 -10.85 -18.03
C LEU A 31 -3.00 -12.34 -18.24
N SER A 32 -3.98 -12.70 -19.10
CA SER A 32 -4.26 -14.11 -19.46
C SER A 32 -3.03 -14.80 -20.03
N LYS A 33 -2.30 -14.11 -20.92
CA LYS A 33 -1.06 -14.63 -21.50
C LYS A 33 0.02 -14.84 -20.45
N ALA A 34 0.19 -13.89 -19.52
CA ALA A 34 1.16 -13.99 -18.43
C ALA A 34 0.84 -15.14 -17.48
N MET A 35 -0.44 -15.46 -17.28
CA MET A 35 -0.90 -16.55 -16.41
C MET A 35 -1.06 -17.90 -17.14
N GLY A 36 -0.79 -17.95 -18.44
CA GLY A 36 -0.85 -19.20 -19.24
C GLY A 36 -2.26 -19.73 -19.45
N VAL A 37 -3.29 -18.87 -19.41
CA VAL A 37 -4.71 -19.25 -19.54
C VAL A 37 -5.40 -18.51 -20.68
N SER A 38 -6.60 -18.98 -21.06
CA SER A 38 -7.41 -18.32 -22.07
C SER A 38 -8.00 -17.00 -21.54
N ARG A 39 -8.28 -16.06 -22.47
CA ARG A 39 -8.99 -14.82 -22.15
C ARG A 39 -10.38 -15.07 -21.54
N GLY A 40 -11.04 -16.19 -21.88
CA GLY A 40 -12.31 -16.59 -21.28
C GLY A 40 -12.22 -16.80 -19.77
N SER A 41 -11.07 -17.27 -19.26
CA SER A 41 -10.83 -17.42 -17.81
C SER A 41 -10.90 -16.09 -17.05
N PHE A 42 -10.46 -14.99 -17.66
CA PHE A 42 -10.60 -13.65 -17.07
C PHE A 42 -12.08 -13.27 -16.90
N TYR A 43 -12.89 -13.43 -17.96
CA TYR A 43 -14.30 -13.04 -17.94
C TYR A 43 -15.19 -13.98 -17.10
N TRP A 44 -14.66 -15.11 -16.68
CA TRP A 44 -15.31 -15.94 -15.66
C TRP A 44 -15.32 -15.27 -14.29
N HIS A 45 -14.29 -14.48 -13.98
CA HIS A 45 -14.12 -13.83 -12.68
C HIS A 45 -14.57 -12.36 -12.67
N PHE A 46 -14.44 -11.65 -13.79
CA PHE A 46 -14.70 -10.22 -13.87
C PHE A 46 -15.60 -9.91 -15.08
N ALA A 47 -16.69 -9.17 -14.84
CA ALA A 47 -17.66 -8.83 -15.87
C ALA A 47 -17.02 -8.05 -17.03
N ASP A 48 -16.11 -7.14 -16.69
CA ASP A 48 -15.36 -6.32 -17.63
C ASP A 48 -14.04 -5.83 -17.01
N ILE A 49 -13.28 -5.08 -17.78
CA ILE A 49 -11.99 -4.53 -17.33
C ILE A 49 -12.16 -3.47 -16.24
N GLY A 50 -13.27 -2.72 -16.24
CA GLY A 50 -13.56 -1.73 -15.20
C GLY A 50 -13.83 -2.38 -13.85
N ALA A 51 -14.61 -3.47 -13.82
CA ALA A 51 -14.84 -4.29 -12.64
C ALA A 51 -13.52 -4.87 -12.10
N TYR A 52 -12.63 -5.33 -12.98
CA TYR A 52 -11.29 -5.79 -12.58
C TYR A 52 -10.44 -4.66 -11.98
N HIS A 53 -10.41 -3.48 -12.58
CA HIS A 53 -9.68 -2.32 -12.06
C HIS A 53 -10.18 -1.91 -10.67
N ALA A 54 -11.51 -1.91 -10.47
CA ALA A 54 -12.09 -1.64 -9.15
C ALA A 54 -11.66 -2.70 -8.12
N ALA A 55 -11.65 -3.98 -8.51
CA ALA A 55 -11.22 -5.09 -7.66
C ALA A 55 -9.71 -5.01 -7.32
N ILE A 56 -8.85 -4.62 -8.28
CA ILE A 56 -7.42 -4.36 -8.03
C ILE A 56 -7.22 -3.26 -7.00
N LEU A 57 -7.94 -2.15 -7.09
CA LEU A 57 -7.85 -1.05 -6.12
C LEU A 57 -8.32 -1.47 -4.73
N ALA A 58 -9.37 -2.27 -4.64
CA ALA A 58 -9.85 -2.84 -3.37
C ALA A 58 -8.80 -3.80 -2.78
N HIS A 59 -8.23 -4.68 -3.60
CA HIS A 59 -7.18 -5.62 -3.16
C HIS A 59 -5.90 -4.89 -2.74
N TRP A 60 -5.50 -3.84 -3.47
CA TRP A 60 -4.39 -2.99 -3.04
C TRP A 60 -4.63 -2.36 -1.67
N ARG A 61 -5.84 -1.85 -1.39
CA ARG A 61 -6.18 -1.31 -0.08
C ARG A 61 -6.03 -2.35 1.02
N GLU A 62 -6.47 -3.57 0.75
CA GLU A 62 -6.33 -4.70 1.69
C GLU A 62 -4.86 -4.97 2.02
N VAL A 63 -4.01 -5.19 1.02
CA VAL A 63 -2.60 -5.56 1.23
C VAL A 63 -1.74 -4.39 1.71
N ALA A 64 -2.06 -3.17 1.30
CA ALA A 64 -1.25 -1.98 1.58
C ALA A 64 -1.67 -1.20 2.84
N ALA A 65 -2.81 -1.53 3.45
CA ALA A 65 -3.25 -0.93 4.70
C ALA A 65 -3.77 -1.98 5.70
N GLU A 66 -4.87 -2.66 5.40
CA GLU A 66 -5.56 -3.48 6.41
C GLU A 66 -4.69 -4.63 6.92
N GLN A 67 -3.99 -5.35 6.05
CA GLN A 67 -3.07 -6.42 6.47
C GLN A 67 -1.87 -5.87 7.27
N ILE A 68 -1.35 -4.69 6.90
CA ILE A 68 -0.26 -4.05 7.65
C ILE A 68 -0.74 -3.67 9.05
N ILE A 69 -1.91 -3.05 9.15
CA ILE A 69 -2.54 -2.66 10.42
C ILE A 69 -2.77 -3.91 11.29
N ALA A 70 -3.40 -4.94 10.73
CA ALA A 70 -3.65 -6.19 11.46
C ALA A 70 -2.36 -6.84 11.98
N ASN A 71 -1.28 -6.84 11.18
CA ASN A 71 0.01 -7.36 11.61
C ASN A 71 0.65 -6.55 12.73
N VAL A 72 0.50 -5.21 12.71
CA VAL A 72 0.98 -4.35 13.81
C VAL A 72 0.17 -4.59 15.08
N GLU A 73 -1.15 -4.73 14.97
CA GLU A 73 -2.04 -5.00 16.11
C GLU A 73 -1.85 -6.39 16.71
N ALA A 74 -1.42 -7.38 15.89
CA ALA A 74 -1.07 -8.72 16.33
C ALA A 74 0.33 -8.83 16.95
N GLY A 75 1.13 -7.76 16.94
CA GLY A 75 2.46 -7.72 17.55
C GLY A 75 2.46 -7.96 19.05
N SER A 76 3.63 -8.22 19.62
CA SER A 76 3.78 -8.41 21.06
C SER A 76 3.38 -7.14 21.82
N LYS A 77 2.81 -7.31 23.03
CA LYS A 77 2.48 -6.19 23.93
C LYS A 77 3.70 -5.37 24.35
N ASP A 78 4.89 -5.96 24.26
CA ASP A 78 6.15 -5.31 24.58
C ASP A 78 6.73 -4.51 23.41
N ASP A 79 6.19 -4.70 22.20
CA ASP A 79 6.62 -3.97 21.00
C ASP A 79 5.94 -2.58 20.95
N ASN A 80 6.71 -1.58 20.51
CA ASN A 80 6.14 -0.27 20.20
C ASN A 80 5.43 -0.35 18.83
N PRO A 81 4.07 -0.24 18.75
CA PRO A 81 3.33 -0.42 17.50
C PRO A 81 3.72 0.60 16.42
N LEU A 82 4.05 1.84 16.81
CA LEU A 82 4.51 2.87 15.88
C LEU A 82 5.86 2.50 15.28
N ALA A 83 6.79 1.97 16.09
CA ALA A 83 8.08 1.51 15.61
C ALA A 83 7.95 0.31 14.65
N LEU A 84 7.06 -0.65 14.96
CA LEU A 84 6.74 -1.77 14.06
C LEU A 84 6.19 -1.26 12.72
N LEU A 85 5.21 -0.36 12.77
CA LEU A 85 4.63 0.24 11.57
C LEU A 85 5.70 0.93 10.71
N LEU A 86 6.50 1.82 11.29
CA LEU A 86 7.53 2.56 10.56
C LEU A 86 8.56 1.63 9.94
N ARG A 87 9.07 0.63 10.68
CA ARG A 87 9.99 -0.38 10.13
C ARG A 87 9.38 -1.13 8.97
N ARG A 88 8.10 -1.50 9.06
CA ARG A 88 7.38 -2.22 8.01
C ARG A 88 7.29 -1.38 6.74
N VAL A 89 6.73 -0.16 6.84
CA VAL A 89 6.43 0.66 5.66
C VAL A 89 7.65 1.27 4.98
N PHE A 90 8.71 1.56 5.72
CA PHE A 90 9.96 2.07 5.14
C PHE A 90 10.95 0.95 4.75
N GLY A 91 10.73 -0.29 5.19
CA GLY A 91 11.58 -1.44 4.86
C GLY A 91 11.28 -2.09 3.51
N GLU A 92 10.15 -1.78 2.87
CA GLU A 92 9.66 -2.43 1.67
C GLU A 92 9.97 -1.66 0.38
N LYS A 93 9.91 -2.39 -0.75
CA LYS A 93 9.90 -1.75 -2.05
C LYS A 93 8.53 -1.13 -2.32
N LEU A 94 8.47 0.17 -2.43
CA LEU A 94 7.22 0.92 -2.63
C LEU A 94 6.86 1.14 -4.11
N THR A 95 7.31 0.24 -5.00
CA THR A 95 7.02 0.31 -6.44
C THR A 95 5.52 0.26 -6.74
N LEU A 96 4.77 -0.55 -5.97
CA LEU A 96 3.31 -0.63 -6.11
C LEU A 96 2.64 0.68 -5.67
N GLU A 97 3.06 1.26 -4.55
CA GLU A 97 2.55 2.56 -4.08
C GLU A 97 2.74 3.65 -5.13
N LYS A 98 3.96 3.74 -5.70
CA LYS A 98 4.28 4.68 -6.78
C LYS A 98 3.41 4.44 -8.01
N ALA A 99 3.23 3.18 -8.43
CA ALA A 99 2.44 2.82 -9.60
C ALA A 99 0.94 3.17 -9.44
N VAL A 100 0.35 2.91 -8.27
CA VAL A 100 -1.06 3.27 -7.99
C VAL A 100 -1.23 4.79 -7.95
N ARG A 101 -0.31 5.54 -7.35
CA ARG A 101 -0.37 7.00 -7.34
C ARG A 101 -0.18 7.62 -8.73
N THR A 102 0.65 7.01 -9.56
CA THR A 102 0.76 7.39 -10.98
C THR A 102 -0.55 7.13 -11.71
N TRP A 103 -1.21 5.98 -11.48
CA TRP A 103 -2.53 5.72 -12.03
C TRP A 103 -3.57 6.76 -11.55
N ALA A 104 -3.58 7.09 -10.26
CA ALA A 104 -4.48 8.08 -9.67
C ALA A 104 -4.33 9.49 -10.25
N SER A 105 -3.20 9.82 -10.88
CA SER A 105 -3.01 11.12 -11.54
C SER A 105 -3.90 11.28 -12.79
N VAL A 106 -4.29 10.18 -13.42
CA VAL A 106 -5.05 10.16 -14.69
C VAL A 106 -6.43 9.49 -14.59
N ASP A 107 -6.76 8.86 -13.46
CA ASP A 107 -8.00 8.11 -13.27
C ASP A 107 -8.70 8.53 -11.97
N ALA A 108 -9.99 8.90 -12.06
CA ALA A 108 -10.76 9.40 -10.93
C ALA A 108 -11.06 8.31 -9.88
N THR A 109 -11.28 7.06 -10.31
CA THR A 109 -11.55 5.92 -9.41
C THR A 109 -10.31 5.55 -8.62
N ALA A 110 -9.15 5.49 -9.28
CA ALA A 110 -7.88 5.27 -8.61
C ALA A 110 -7.55 6.42 -7.63
N ARG A 111 -7.85 7.67 -8.01
CA ARG A 111 -7.67 8.83 -7.12
C ARG A 111 -8.55 8.73 -5.86
N ALA A 112 -9.81 8.35 -6.00
CA ALA A 112 -10.70 8.14 -4.87
C ALA A 112 -10.20 7.01 -3.95
N ALA A 113 -9.69 5.93 -4.51
CA ALA A 113 -9.08 4.82 -3.76
C ALA A 113 -7.82 5.27 -2.98
N VAL A 114 -6.93 6.05 -3.62
CA VAL A 114 -5.76 6.64 -2.95
C VAL A 114 -6.18 7.55 -1.79
N GLN A 115 -7.15 8.44 -2.01
CA GLN A 115 -7.65 9.32 -0.95
C GLN A 115 -8.27 8.54 0.23
N ALA A 116 -8.94 7.43 -0.06
CA ALA A 116 -9.53 6.59 0.98
C ALA A 116 -8.46 5.89 1.83
N ILE A 117 -7.42 5.32 1.19
CA ILE A 117 -6.32 4.67 1.90
C ILE A 117 -5.49 5.68 2.70
N ASP A 118 -5.28 6.88 2.15
CA ASP A 118 -4.54 7.96 2.82
C ASP A 118 -5.24 8.36 4.13
N ARG A 119 -6.56 8.56 4.10
CA ARG A 119 -7.35 8.83 5.32
C ARG A 119 -7.28 7.68 6.33
N ARG A 120 -7.37 6.44 5.87
CA ARG A 120 -7.30 5.26 6.74
C ARG A 120 -5.96 5.14 7.46
N ARG A 121 -4.87 5.32 6.72
CA ARG A 121 -3.50 5.28 7.25
C ARG A 121 -3.23 6.42 8.22
N LEU A 122 -3.61 7.65 7.87
CA LEU A 122 -3.48 8.81 8.74
C LEU A 122 -4.22 8.62 10.06
N GLY A 123 -5.48 8.19 10.02
CA GLY A 123 -6.26 7.94 11.23
C GLY A 123 -5.64 6.85 12.12
N TYR A 124 -5.05 5.82 11.52
CA TYR A 124 -4.36 4.78 12.27
C TYR A 124 -3.10 5.31 12.97
N VAL A 125 -2.25 6.06 12.26
CA VAL A 125 -1.04 6.68 12.83
C VAL A 125 -1.40 7.68 13.93
N GLU A 126 -2.44 8.51 13.72
CA GLU A 126 -2.97 9.43 14.74
C GLU A 126 -3.37 8.66 16.01
N GLY A 127 -4.11 7.55 15.87
CA GLY A 127 -4.50 6.68 16.98
C GLY A 127 -3.31 6.13 17.76
N LEU A 128 -2.27 5.65 17.07
CA LEU A 128 -1.04 5.18 17.71
C LEU A 128 -0.33 6.29 18.49
N LEU A 129 -0.28 7.50 17.93
CA LEU A 129 0.36 8.64 18.59
C LEU A 129 -0.42 9.13 19.81
N VAL A 130 -1.75 9.10 19.79
CA VAL A 130 -2.58 9.39 20.99
C VAL A 130 -2.28 8.38 22.10
N GLN A 131 -2.07 7.11 21.78
CA GLN A 131 -1.71 6.08 22.76
C GLN A 131 -0.35 6.32 23.44
N THR A 132 0.53 7.11 22.83
CA THR A 132 1.80 7.53 23.47
C THR A 132 1.63 8.69 24.46
N GLY A 133 0.41 9.21 24.65
CA GLY A 133 0.11 10.30 25.57
C GLY A 133 0.11 11.70 24.94
N LEU A 134 0.22 11.80 23.60
CA LEU A 134 0.10 13.08 22.90
C LEU A 134 -1.33 13.60 22.91
N THR A 135 -1.50 14.91 22.92
CA THR A 135 -2.80 15.54 22.67
C THR A 135 -3.29 15.22 21.25
N ALA A 136 -4.60 15.23 21.02
CA ALA A 136 -5.17 14.94 19.71
C ALA A 136 -4.62 15.85 18.61
N ASP A 137 -4.43 17.14 18.89
CA ASP A 137 -3.89 18.10 17.94
C ASP A 137 -2.41 17.83 17.59
N ALA A 138 -1.59 17.52 18.61
CA ALA A 138 -0.20 17.14 18.40
C ALA A 138 -0.09 15.81 17.64
N ALA A 139 -0.89 14.80 18.00
CA ALA A 139 -0.94 13.52 17.32
C ALA A 139 -1.32 13.67 15.85
N ARG A 140 -2.35 14.48 15.54
CA ARG A 140 -2.78 14.77 14.17
C ARG A 140 -1.68 15.43 13.34
N ALA A 141 -1.02 16.46 13.90
CA ALA A 141 0.06 17.17 13.22
C ALA A 141 1.25 16.23 12.94
N ARG A 142 1.66 15.42 13.92
CA ARG A 142 2.77 14.46 13.77
C ARG A 142 2.43 13.32 12.83
N ALA A 143 1.20 12.80 12.87
CA ALA A 143 0.73 11.81 11.90
C ALA A 143 0.86 12.33 10.46
N GLN A 144 0.48 13.59 10.23
CA GLN A 144 0.61 14.21 8.92
C GLN A 144 2.07 14.34 8.47
N ILE A 145 2.97 14.73 9.38
CA ILE A 145 4.42 14.83 9.08
C ILE A 145 4.99 13.44 8.74
N LEU A 146 4.70 12.43 9.55
CA LEU A 146 5.14 11.05 9.29
C LEU A 146 4.61 10.53 7.96
N TYR A 147 3.36 10.87 7.64
CA TYR A 147 2.75 10.48 6.38
C TYR A 147 3.40 11.16 5.17
N TRP A 148 3.73 12.43 5.25
CA TRP A 148 4.50 13.12 4.21
C TRP A 148 5.91 12.56 4.07
N ALA A 149 6.58 12.19 5.17
CA ALA A 149 7.87 11.51 5.11
C ALA A 149 7.76 10.16 4.38
N PHE A 150 6.72 9.37 4.66
CA PHE A 150 6.43 8.13 3.94
C PHE A 150 6.18 8.38 2.45
N LEU A 151 5.34 9.35 2.08
CA LEU A 151 5.09 9.68 0.68
C LEU A 151 6.35 10.18 -0.03
N GLY A 152 7.14 11.04 0.61
CA GLY A 152 8.42 11.49 0.09
C GLY A 152 9.38 10.33 -0.17
N PHE A 153 9.46 9.38 0.75
CA PHE A 153 10.26 8.16 0.58
C PHE A 153 9.72 7.28 -0.55
N ALA A 154 8.39 7.03 -0.58
CA ALA A 154 7.76 6.17 -1.57
C ALA A 154 7.88 6.67 -3.01
N LEU A 155 7.84 7.98 -3.19
CA LEU A 155 7.85 8.63 -4.51
C LEU A 155 9.24 9.11 -4.95
N SER A 156 10.23 9.07 -4.06
CA SER A 156 11.60 9.49 -4.36
C SER A 156 12.24 8.57 -5.41
N ASP A 157 12.95 9.17 -6.35
CA ASP A 157 13.82 8.48 -7.30
C ASP A 157 15.27 8.33 -6.78
N LEU A 158 15.56 8.85 -5.57
CA LEU A 158 16.86 8.77 -4.92
C LEU A 158 16.82 7.70 -3.81
N PRO A 159 17.26 6.47 -4.08
CA PRO A 159 17.27 5.43 -3.05
C PRO A 159 18.29 5.76 -1.96
N LEU A 160 17.85 5.66 -0.70
CA LEU A 160 18.77 5.77 0.43
C LEU A 160 19.48 4.42 0.68
N PRO A 161 20.80 4.42 0.97
CA PRO A 161 21.48 3.25 1.48
C PRO A 161 20.80 2.70 2.75
N LYS A 162 20.72 1.38 2.91
CA LYS A 162 20.01 0.73 4.03
C LYS A 162 20.42 1.26 5.41
N ALA A 163 21.73 1.48 5.64
CA ALA A 163 22.22 2.03 6.90
C ALA A 163 21.65 3.44 7.17
N ARG A 164 21.52 4.26 6.13
CA ARG A 164 20.94 5.61 6.26
C ARG A 164 19.42 5.58 6.44
N GLN A 165 18.74 4.59 5.83
CA GLN A 165 17.31 4.37 6.08
C GLN A 165 17.04 4.07 7.56
N GLN A 166 17.86 3.23 8.19
CA GLN A 166 17.73 2.90 9.60
C GLN A 166 17.88 4.15 10.50
N THR A 167 18.91 4.96 10.26
CA THR A 167 19.12 6.21 11.00
C THR A 167 17.94 7.18 10.84
N VAL A 168 17.39 7.31 9.61
CA VAL A 168 16.21 8.15 9.36
C VAL A 168 14.99 7.63 10.11
N LEU A 169 14.77 6.31 10.15
CA LEU A 169 13.67 5.69 10.89
C LEU A 169 13.75 5.96 12.39
N GLU A 170 14.93 5.78 12.97
CA GLU A 170 15.18 6.03 14.41
C GLU A 170 14.90 7.49 14.74
N GLU A 171 15.32 8.41 13.88
CA GLU A 171 15.08 9.84 14.07
C GLU A 171 13.60 10.20 13.90
N LEU A 172 12.92 9.66 12.90
CA LEU A 172 11.47 9.85 12.73
C LEU A 172 10.69 9.38 13.96
N LEU A 173 11.05 8.20 14.50
CA LEU A 173 10.41 7.68 15.70
C LEU A 173 10.67 8.58 16.91
N ARG A 174 11.91 9.02 17.12
CA ARG A 174 12.28 9.94 18.21
C ARG A 174 11.50 11.26 18.12
N MET A 175 11.46 11.88 16.93
CA MET A 175 10.73 13.14 16.70
C MET A 175 9.22 12.98 16.86
N ALA A 176 8.69 11.82 16.55
CA ALA A 176 7.25 11.56 16.64
C ALA A 176 6.77 11.39 18.09
N THR A 177 7.63 10.95 19.01
CA THR A 177 7.25 10.58 20.38
C THR A 177 7.83 11.50 21.49
N SER A 178 8.71 12.47 21.12
CA SER A 178 9.31 13.44 22.05
C SER A 178 8.39 14.60 22.45
#